data_cc731ff1325d6a9b91d18360e45a9389
#
_entry.id   cc731ff1325d6a9b91d18360e45a9389
#
_cell.length_a   1.000
_cell.length_b   1.000
_cell.length_c   1.000
_cell.angle_alpha   90.00
_cell.angle_beta   90.00
_cell.angle_gamma   90.00
#
_symmetry.space_group_name_H-M   'P 1'
#
loop_
_entity.id
_entity.type
_entity.pdbx_description
1 polymer ?
#
loop_
_entity_poly.entity_id
_entity_poly.type
_entity_poly.pdbx_seq_one_letter_code
_entity_poly.pdbx_strand_id
1 'polypeptide(L)'
;MFQSEWGGRLTSIFYNTRRVALVDNENMANIVKAIPEGFEGATPYLSIKGAADAIEFYKKAFGATETMRMAGPDGRIGHAEIKIGKANIMLADEHPEISFLSPRTLGGSPVTIHIYVEDIDALAAQAEAAGAKVMRAVADQFYGDRTGQFEDPFGHVWHFATHKEDVSHEEMQKRAAAAGGQS
;
A
#
# COMPACT_ATOMS: atom_id res chain seq x y z
N MET A 1 66.11 -37.53 50.01
CA MET A 1 66.78 -38.57 49.22
C MET A 1 65.78 -39.23 48.30
N PHE A 2 66.10 -39.25 47.06
CA PHE A 2 65.45 -39.90 45.92
C PHE A 2 64.17 -39.25 45.29
N GLN A 3 64.49 -38.74 44.13
CA GLN A 3 63.64 -38.50 42.91
C GLN A 3 62.92 -39.76 42.47
N SER A 4 61.83 -39.57 41.76
CA SER A 4 61.62 -40.11 40.38
C SER A 4 60.45 -39.47 39.70
N GLU A 5 60.78 -38.86 38.57
CA GLU A 5 59.87 -38.49 37.48
C GLU A 5 59.15 -39.70 36.95
N TRP A 6 57.92 -39.50 36.41
CA TRP A 6 57.46 -40.08 35.14
C TRP A 6 56.38 -39.23 34.54
N GLY A 7 56.63 -38.77 33.33
CA GLY A 7 55.78 -37.99 32.52
C GLY A 7 54.68 -38.82 31.88
N GLY A 8 53.61 -38.21 31.69
CA GLY A 8 52.47 -38.72 30.90
C GLY A 8 51.79 -37.56 30.19
N ARG A 9 52.12 -37.41 28.91
CA ARG A 9 51.46 -36.47 28.00
C ARG A 9 50.02 -36.96 27.79
N LEU A 10 49.03 -36.20 28.28
CA LEU A 10 47.66 -36.38 27.90
C LEU A 10 47.26 -35.25 26.92
N THR A 11 47.02 -35.66 25.70
CA THR A 11 46.47 -34.89 24.59
C THR A 11 45.18 -34.20 25.02
N SER A 12 45.17 -32.88 25.01
CA SER A 12 43.97 -32.08 25.22
C SER A 12 43.09 -32.19 23.98
N ILE A 13 41.97 -32.86 24.13
CA ILE A 13 40.87 -32.81 23.17
C ILE A 13 40.22 -31.46 23.33
N PHE A 14 40.43 -30.56 22.37
CA PHE A 14 39.71 -29.31 22.29
C PHE A 14 38.24 -29.61 21.93
N TYR A 15 37.36 -29.68 22.91
CA TYR A 15 35.94 -29.51 22.73
C TYR A 15 35.67 -28.04 22.48
N ASN A 16 35.42 -27.70 21.21
CA ASN A 16 34.96 -26.39 20.78
C ASN A 16 33.48 -26.28 21.16
N THR A 17 33.21 -26.00 22.43
CA THR A 17 31.87 -25.59 22.87
C THR A 17 31.62 -24.19 22.33
N ARG A 18 30.90 -24.10 21.20
CA ARG A 18 30.24 -22.87 20.80
C ARG A 18 29.42 -22.41 22.01
N ARG A 19 29.86 -21.33 22.65
CA ARG A 19 29.01 -20.55 23.53
C ARG A 19 27.84 -20.06 22.65
N VAL A 20 26.70 -20.71 22.74
CA VAL A 20 25.45 -20.12 22.37
C VAL A 20 25.26 -18.97 23.36
N ALA A 21 25.53 -17.75 22.95
CA ALA A 21 25.14 -16.59 23.70
C ALA A 21 23.64 -16.66 23.83
N LEU A 22 23.12 -16.88 25.02
CA LEU A 22 21.73 -16.60 25.35
C LEU A 22 21.52 -15.11 25.08
N VAL A 23 20.95 -14.78 23.96
CA VAL A 23 20.49 -13.43 23.67
C VAL A 23 19.31 -13.23 24.61
N ASP A 24 19.49 -12.37 25.60
CA ASP A 24 18.43 -12.01 26.55
C ASP A 24 17.20 -11.57 25.76
N ASN A 25 16.08 -12.20 26.05
CA ASN A 25 14.79 -12.00 25.37
C ASN A 25 14.26 -10.56 25.50
N GLU A 26 14.83 -9.77 26.40
CA GLU A 26 14.51 -8.34 26.60
C GLU A 26 15.09 -7.44 25.50
N ASN A 27 16.10 -7.89 24.74
CA ASN A 27 16.75 -7.11 23.68
C ASN A 27 16.18 -7.40 22.29
N MET A 28 15.27 -8.36 22.14
CA MET A 28 14.59 -8.67 20.88
C MET A 28 13.42 -7.72 20.57
N ALA A 29 12.97 -6.92 21.53
CA ALA A 29 11.80 -6.04 21.39
C ALA A 29 12.08 -4.74 20.61
N ASN A 30 13.33 -4.46 20.20
CA ASN A 30 13.72 -3.18 19.59
C ASN A 30 14.57 -3.28 18.33
N ILE A 31 14.47 -4.37 17.56
CA ILE A 31 15.07 -4.40 16.22
C ILE A 31 14.13 -3.64 15.29
N VAL A 32 14.44 -2.36 15.06
CA VAL A 32 13.71 -1.54 14.08
C VAL A 32 13.90 -2.14 12.70
N LYS A 33 12.79 -2.54 12.06
CA LYS A 33 12.81 -3.00 10.67
C LYS A 33 13.07 -1.81 9.74
N ALA A 34 13.99 -1.95 8.80
CA ALA A 34 14.31 -0.91 7.82
C ALA A 34 13.09 -0.58 6.92
N ILE A 35 12.23 -1.56 6.67
CA ILE A 35 10.96 -1.41 5.96
C ILE A 35 9.85 -1.65 6.98
N PRO A 36 9.01 -0.64 7.28
CA PRO A 36 7.88 -0.80 8.18
C PRO A 36 6.87 -1.81 7.62
N GLU A 37 6.16 -2.48 8.49
CA GLU A 37 5.11 -3.43 8.11
C GLU A 37 3.99 -2.73 7.33
N GLY A 38 3.63 -3.32 6.18
CA GLY A 38 2.62 -2.78 5.27
C GLY A 38 3.17 -1.76 4.26
N PHE A 39 4.47 -1.45 4.29
CA PHE A 39 5.12 -0.54 3.35
C PHE A 39 6.19 -1.24 2.48
N GLU A 40 6.00 -2.53 2.21
CA GLU A 40 6.95 -3.33 1.43
C GLU A 40 6.95 -3.01 -0.07
N GLY A 41 5.97 -2.24 -0.54
CA GLY A 41 5.82 -1.86 -1.94
C GLY A 41 5.84 -0.35 -2.16
N ALA A 42 5.36 0.07 -3.33
CA ALA A 42 5.14 1.49 -3.60
C ALA A 42 3.93 1.99 -2.82
N THR A 43 4.09 3.09 -2.11
CA THR A 43 3.00 3.78 -1.39
C THR A 43 2.69 5.10 -2.10
N PRO A 44 1.50 5.30 -2.65
CA PRO A 44 1.09 6.60 -3.18
C PRO A 44 1.16 7.67 -2.09
N TYR A 45 1.70 8.85 -2.43
CA TYR A 45 1.65 10.04 -1.59
C TYR A 45 0.87 11.14 -2.31
N LEU A 46 -0.34 11.42 -1.86
CA LEU A 46 -1.28 12.31 -2.53
C LEU A 46 -1.10 13.75 -2.04
N SER A 47 -0.95 14.66 -3.00
CA SER A 47 -1.05 16.09 -2.74
C SER A 47 -2.50 16.54 -2.94
N ILE A 48 -3.13 17.07 -1.92
CA ILE A 48 -4.57 17.34 -1.94
C ILE A 48 -4.83 18.79 -1.49
N LYS A 49 -5.70 19.47 -2.21
CA LYS A 49 -6.24 20.75 -1.74
C LYS A 49 -7.47 20.46 -0.85
N GLY A 50 -7.29 20.54 0.47
CA GLY A 50 -8.32 20.16 1.45
C GLY A 50 -8.19 18.69 1.90
N ALA A 51 -7.01 18.31 2.37
CA ALA A 51 -6.71 16.91 2.75
C ALA A 51 -7.57 16.41 3.92
N ALA A 52 -7.99 17.29 4.84
CA ALA A 52 -8.89 16.90 5.92
C ALA A 52 -10.26 16.41 5.38
N ASP A 53 -10.84 17.13 4.44
CA ASP A 53 -12.11 16.74 3.79
C ASP A 53 -11.94 15.49 2.92
N ALA A 54 -10.77 15.34 2.30
CA ALA A 54 -10.44 14.16 1.51
C ALA A 54 -10.42 12.89 2.37
N ILE A 55 -9.85 12.93 3.55
CA ILE A 55 -9.84 11.80 4.48
C ILE A 55 -11.28 11.37 4.80
N GLU A 56 -12.15 12.31 5.12
CA GLU A 56 -13.56 12.00 5.44
C GLU A 56 -14.31 11.46 4.20
N PHE A 57 -14.01 12.01 3.02
CA PHE A 57 -14.52 11.47 1.76
C PHE A 57 -14.07 10.03 1.54
N TYR A 58 -12.77 9.71 1.67
CA TYR A 58 -12.25 8.36 1.45
C TYR A 58 -12.80 7.34 2.45
N LYS A 59 -13.02 7.74 3.71
CA LYS A 59 -13.73 6.91 4.69
C LYS A 59 -15.13 6.55 4.22
N LYS A 60 -15.87 7.56 3.75
CA LYS A 60 -17.25 7.41 3.30
C LYS A 60 -17.37 6.71 1.94
N ALA A 61 -16.50 7.05 0.98
CA ALA A 61 -16.59 6.59 -0.40
C ALA A 61 -15.94 5.22 -0.61
N PHE A 62 -14.80 4.95 0.03
CA PHE A 62 -13.98 3.78 -0.24
C PHE A 62 -13.76 2.89 0.98
N GLY A 63 -14.43 3.19 2.10
CA GLY A 63 -14.26 2.44 3.34
C GLY A 63 -12.85 2.56 3.94
N ALA A 64 -12.17 3.69 3.69
CA ALA A 64 -10.83 3.92 4.20
C ALA A 64 -10.80 3.96 5.73
N THR A 65 -9.73 3.45 6.31
CA THR A 65 -9.40 3.61 7.73
C THR A 65 -8.23 4.57 7.85
N GLU A 66 -8.41 5.63 8.63
CA GLU A 66 -7.32 6.55 8.96
C GLU A 66 -6.42 5.89 10.01
N THR A 67 -5.11 5.83 9.75
CA THR A 67 -4.12 5.22 10.65
C THR A 67 -3.24 6.25 11.33
N MET A 68 -3.03 7.40 10.68
CA MET A 68 -2.26 8.52 11.26
C MET A 68 -2.74 9.86 10.71
N ARG A 69 -2.66 10.93 11.54
CA ARG A 69 -2.89 12.32 11.13
C ARG A 69 -1.96 13.26 11.89
N MET A 70 -1.28 14.13 11.17
CA MET A 70 -0.50 15.24 11.69
C MET A 70 -1.07 16.54 11.13
N ALA A 71 -1.91 17.22 11.92
CA ALA A 71 -2.51 18.49 11.55
C ALA A 71 -1.77 19.67 12.20
N GLY A 72 -1.63 20.76 11.46
CA GLY A 72 -1.14 22.03 11.97
C GLY A 72 -2.20 22.77 12.82
N PRO A 73 -1.80 23.86 13.48
CA PRO A 73 -2.72 24.70 14.27
C PRO A 73 -3.84 25.33 13.43
N ASP A 74 -3.60 25.52 12.14
CA ASP A 74 -4.53 26.06 11.15
C ASP A 74 -5.47 24.97 10.55
N GLY A 75 -5.36 23.73 11.01
CA GLY A 75 -6.15 22.59 10.55
C GLY A 75 -5.63 21.94 9.25
N ARG A 76 -4.58 22.49 8.62
CA ARG A 76 -3.95 21.86 7.44
C ARG A 76 -3.28 20.55 7.83
N ILE A 77 -3.42 19.57 6.96
CA ILE A 77 -2.80 18.26 7.13
C ILE A 77 -1.37 18.30 6.57
N GLY A 78 -0.38 18.27 7.45
CA GLY A 78 1.02 18.17 7.05
C GLY A 78 1.40 16.76 6.63
N HIS A 79 0.72 15.75 7.21
CA HIS A 79 0.85 14.34 6.83
C HIS A 79 -0.32 13.56 7.39
N ALA A 80 -0.84 12.61 6.60
CA ALA A 80 -1.76 11.61 7.09
C ALA A 80 -1.58 10.29 6.33
N GLU A 81 -2.04 9.22 6.95
CA GLU A 81 -2.05 7.87 6.37
C GLU A 81 -3.45 7.29 6.47
N ILE A 82 -3.91 6.73 5.36
CA ILE A 82 -5.15 5.97 5.29
C ILE A 82 -4.89 4.60 4.70
N LYS A 83 -5.80 3.68 4.97
CA LYS A 83 -5.78 2.33 4.45
C LYS A 83 -7.09 2.00 3.75
N ILE A 84 -7.02 1.56 2.49
CA ILE A 84 -8.16 1.06 1.71
C ILE A 84 -7.88 -0.42 1.43
N GLY A 85 -8.65 -1.32 2.05
CA GLY A 85 -8.33 -2.74 2.06
C GLY A 85 -6.93 -2.98 2.66
N LYS A 86 -5.99 -3.47 1.84
CA LYS A 86 -4.57 -3.68 2.23
C LYS A 86 -3.65 -2.56 1.76
N ALA A 87 -4.13 -1.63 0.92
CA ALA A 87 -3.32 -0.56 0.36
C ALA A 87 -3.14 0.58 1.36
N ASN A 88 -1.88 0.91 1.68
CA ASN A 88 -1.52 2.10 2.43
C ASN A 88 -1.38 3.29 1.47
N ILE A 89 -1.91 4.42 1.85
CA ILE A 89 -1.87 5.67 1.08
C ILE A 89 -1.51 6.80 2.04
N MET A 90 -0.48 7.54 1.70
CA MET A 90 -0.09 8.77 2.37
C MET A 90 -0.74 9.96 1.69
N LEU A 91 -1.02 11.00 2.43
CA LEU A 91 -1.59 12.23 1.89
C LEU A 91 -1.24 13.44 2.75
N ALA A 92 -1.22 14.61 2.13
CA ALA A 92 -1.07 15.89 2.81
C ALA A 92 -1.78 16.99 2.01
N ASP A 93 -2.00 18.14 2.64
CA ASP A 93 -2.39 19.33 1.92
C ASP A 93 -1.29 19.75 0.94
N GLU A 94 -1.70 20.30 -0.21
CA GLU A 94 -0.73 20.82 -1.20
C GLU A 94 0.18 21.91 -0.59
N HIS A 95 1.44 21.91 -1.02
CA HIS A 95 2.46 22.87 -0.65
C HIS A 95 3.10 23.46 -1.92
N PRO A 96 2.49 24.52 -2.49
CA PRO A 96 2.99 25.14 -3.74
C PRO A 96 4.43 25.61 -3.66
N GLU A 97 4.88 26.06 -2.49
CA GLU A 97 6.24 26.57 -2.24
C GLU A 97 7.34 25.51 -2.42
N ILE A 98 7.00 24.25 -2.35
CA ILE A 98 7.92 23.12 -2.61
C ILE A 98 7.48 22.28 -3.81
N SER A 99 6.59 22.81 -4.67
CA SER A 99 6.06 22.15 -5.86
C SER A 99 5.28 20.86 -5.57
N PHE A 100 4.75 20.68 -4.36
CA PHE A 100 3.85 19.60 -4.01
C PHE A 100 2.41 20.06 -4.27
N LEU A 101 1.95 19.86 -5.53
CA LEU A 101 0.71 20.41 -6.06
C LEU A 101 -0.37 19.34 -6.21
N SER A 102 -1.62 19.71 -5.94
CA SER A 102 -2.77 18.84 -6.10
C SER A 102 -3.21 18.72 -7.58
N PRO A 103 -3.94 17.67 -7.96
CA PRO A 103 -4.53 17.54 -9.29
C PRO A 103 -5.40 18.74 -9.67
N ARG A 104 -6.11 19.33 -8.73
CA ARG A 104 -6.94 20.52 -8.97
C ARG A 104 -6.10 21.74 -9.36
N THR A 105 -4.94 21.91 -8.75
CA THR A 105 -3.99 22.98 -9.09
C THR A 105 -3.29 22.73 -10.41
N LEU A 106 -2.97 21.46 -10.72
CA LEU A 106 -2.29 21.06 -11.98
C LEU A 106 -3.25 20.97 -13.18
N GLY A 107 -4.57 20.91 -12.95
CA GLY A 107 -5.55 20.71 -14.01
C GLY A 107 -5.82 19.24 -14.36
N GLY A 108 -5.36 18.29 -13.55
CA GLY A 108 -5.60 16.85 -13.68
C GLY A 108 -4.53 16.00 -13.02
N SER A 109 -4.75 14.68 -13.01
CA SER A 109 -3.79 13.69 -12.49
C SER A 109 -3.26 12.82 -13.62
N PRO A 110 -1.93 12.69 -13.81
CA PRO A 110 -1.35 11.75 -14.77
C PRO A 110 -1.28 10.32 -14.20
N VAL A 111 -1.66 10.12 -12.93
CA VAL A 111 -1.61 8.83 -12.23
C VAL A 111 -3.01 8.35 -11.92
N THR A 112 -3.25 7.07 -12.18
CA THR A 112 -4.44 6.34 -11.72
C THR A 112 -4.03 5.36 -10.63
N ILE A 113 -4.71 5.42 -9.49
CA ILE A 113 -4.47 4.51 -8.37
C ILE A 113 -5.34 3.28 -8.58
N HIS A 114 -4.70 2.10 -8.73
CA HIS A 114 -5.40 0.85 -8.95
C HIS A 114 -5.43 0.02 -7.67
N ILE A 115 -6.64 -0.40 -7.25
CA ILE A 115 -6.85 -1.19 -6.04
C ILE A 115 -7.83 -2.34 -6.32
N TYR A 116 -7.46 -3.56 -5.94
CA TYR A 116 -8.38 -4.68 -5.91
C TYR A 116 -9.22 -4.65 -4.63
N VAL A 117 -10.54 -4.88 -4.79
CA VAL A 117 -11.54 -4.93 -3.73
C VAL A 117 -12.42 -6.17 -3.86
N GLU A 118 -13.04 -6.59 -2.75
CA GLU A 118 -13.90 -7.78 -2.73
C GLU A 118 -15.16 -7.61 -3.61
N ASP A 119 -15.77 -6.43 -3.58
CA ASP A 119 -17.00 -6.11 -4.32
C ASP A 119 -16.95 -4.69 -4.88
N ILE A 120 -16.63 -4.60 -6.17
CA ILE A 120 -16.57 -3.31 -6.85
C ILE A 120 -17.95 -2.69 -7.07
N ASP A 121 -19.03 -3.48 -7.23
CA ASP A 121 -20.37 -2.94 -7.45
C ASP A 121 -20.87 -2.21 -6.20
N ALA A 122 -20.67 -2.82 -5.02
CA ALA A 122 -20.99 -2.19 -3.75
C ALA A 122 -20.15 -0.92 -3.51
N LEU A 123 -18.83 -0.99 -3.80
CA LEU A 123 -17.94 0.17 -3.66
C LEU A 123 -18.35 1.29 -4.63
N ALA A 124 -18.68 0.99 -5.88
CA ALA A 124 -19.09 1.97 -6.87
C ALA A 124 -20.35 2.74 -6.42
N ALA A 125 -21.38 2.02 -5.97
CA ALA A 125 -22.59 2.65 -5.45
C ALA A 125 -22.32 3.56 -4.25
N GLN A 126 -21.44 3.13 -3.35
CA GLN A 126 -21.02 3.91 -2.19
C GLN A 126 -20.21 5.15 -2.60
N ALA A 127 -19.27 5.02 -3.54
CA ALA A 127 -18.44 6.10 -4.04
C ALA A 127 -19.29 7.18 -4.75
N GLU A 128 -20.22 6.78 -5.62
CA GLU A 128 -21.15 7.69 -6.29
C GLU A 128 -22.03 8.45 -5.27
N ALA A 129 -22.60 7.74 -4.30
CA ALA A 129 -23.40 8.34 -3.24
C ALA A 129 -22.60 9.33 -2.37
N ALA A 130 -21.28 9.14 -2.28
CA ALA A 130 -20.36 10.04 -1.58
C ALA A 130 -19.94 11.25 -2.44
N GLY A 131 -20.17 11.22 -3.76
CA GLY A 131 -19.84 12.33 -4.67
C GLY A 131 -18.65 12.06 -5.60
N ALA A 132 -18.18 10.81 -5.74
CA ALA A 132 -17.25 10.44 -6.79
C ALA A 132 -17.90 10.54 -8.17
N LYS A 133 -17.14 11.02 -9.15
CA LYS A 133 -17.58 11.05 -10.55
C LYS A 133 -17.18 9.74 -11.24
N VAL A 134 -18.16 9.04 -11.83
CA VAL A 134 -17.89 7.87 -12.66
C VAL A 134 -17.20 8.31 -13.95
N MET A 135 -15.98 7.85 -14.17
CA MET A 135 -15.22 8.05 -15.41
C MET A 135 -15.44 6.89 -16.38
N ARG A 136 -15.52 5.66 -15.84
CA ARG A 136 -15.92 4.45 -16.55
C ARG A 136 -16.83 3.63 -15.64
N ALA A 137 -18.00 3.28 -16.16
CA ALA A 137 -18.93 2.42 -15.45
C ALA A 137 -18.32 1.05 -15.14
N VAL A 138 -18.80 0.43 -14.08
CA VAL A 138 -18.36 -0.92 -13.70
C VAL A 138 -18.78 -1.91 -14.78
N ALA A 139 -17.83 -2.66 -15.31
CA ALA A 139 -18.04 -3.68 -16.34
C ALA A 139 -17.03 -4.81 -16.23
N ASP A 140 -17.45 -5.99 -16.71
CA ASP A 140 -16.55 -7.13 -16.85
C ASP A 140 -15.59 -6.89 -18.00
N GLN A 141 -14.32 -7.27 -17.77
CA GLN A 141 -13.24 -7.08 -18.72
C GLN A 141 -12.83 -8.43 -19.32
N PHE A 142 -12.35 -8.41 -20.56
CA PHE A 142 -11.93 -9.61 -21.27
C PHE A 142 -10.80 -10.40 -20.56
N TYR A 143 -10.05 -9.75 -19.69
CA TYR A 143 -8.94 -10.32 -18.94
C TYR A 143 -9.32 -10.91 -17.59
N GLY A 144 -10.62 -10.97 -17.27
CA GLY A 144 -11.12 -11.70 -16.10
C GLY A 144 -11.41 -10.86 -14.86
N ASP A 145 -11.26 -9.55 -14.94
CA ASP A 145 -11.63 -8.64 -13.86
C ASP A 145 -12.95 -7.93 -14.14
N ARG A 146 -13.64 -7.53 -13.09
CA ARG A 146 -14.73 -6.54 -13.14
C ARG A 146 -14.19 -5.23 -12.61
N THR A 147 -14.22 -4.16 -13.43
CA THR A 147 -13.51 -2.90 -13.14
C THR A 147 -14.39 -1.67 -13.35
N GLY A 148 -14.06 -0.59 -12.62
CA GLY A 148 -14.63 0.74 -12.81
C GLY A 148 -13.62 1.83 -12.51
N GLN A 149 -13.82 3.03 -13.06
CA GLN A 149 -12.92 4.16 -12.86
C GLN A 149 -13.69 5.38 -12.35
N PHE A 150 -13.13 6.04 -11.35
CA PHE A 150 -13.76 7.14 -10.64
C PHE A 150 -12.78 8.30 -10.46
N GLU A 151 -13.28 9.52 -10.55
CA GLU A 151 -12.55 10.72 -10.13
C GLU A 151 -13.15 11.19 -8.80
N ASP A 152 -12.29 11.41 -7.80
CA ASP A 152 -12.72 11.96 -6.53
C ASP A 152 -12.94 13.50 -6.61
N PRO A 153 -13.59 14.13 -5.62
CA PRO A 153 -13.80 15.59 -5.59
C PRO A 153 -12.51 16.41 -5.60
N PHE A 154 -11.36 15.77 -5.34
CA PHE A 154 -10.04 16.43 -5.25
C PHE A 154 -9.21 16.26 -6.54
N GLY A 155 -9.73 15.49 -7.53
CA GLY A 155 -9.16 15.30 -8.85
C GLY A 155 -8.23 14.11 -8.98
N HIS A 156 -8.10 13.25 -7.96
CA HIS A 156 -7.39 11.98 -8.11
C HIS A 156 -8.27 10.95 -8.82
N VAL A 157 -7.62 10.13 -9.63
CA VAL A 157 -8.27 9.08 -10.41
C VAL A 157 -8.03 7.72 -9.78
N TRP A 158 -9.12 7.00 -9.55
CA TRP A 158 -9.15 5.70 -8.90
C TRP A 158 -9.68 4.65 -9.87
N HIS A 159 -9.01 3.52 -9.95
CA HIS A 159 -9.43 2.35 -10.71
C HIS A 159 -9.58 1.18 -9.74
N PHE A 160 -10.81 0.78 -9.48
CA PHE A 160 -11.09 -0.36 -8.63
C PHE A 160 -11.38 -1.60 -9.47
N ALA A 161 -11.01 -2.76 -8.95
CA ALA A 161 -11.21 -4.04 -9.60
C ALA A 161 -11.63 -5.12 -8.60
N THR A 162 -12.47 -6.05 -9.05
CA THR A 162 -12.72 -7.33 -8.41
C THR A 162 -12.29 -8.42 -9.37
N HIS A 163 -11.37 -9.29 -8.95
CA HIS A 163 -10.94 -10.43 -9.78
C HIS A 163 -12.05 -11.48 -9.82
N LYS A 164 -12.47 -11.88 -11.01
CA LYS A 164 -13.60 -12.79 -11.25
C LYS A 164 -13.18 -14.13 -11.86
N GLU A 165 -12.12 -14.13 -12.67
CA GLU A 165 -11.71 -15.29 -13.43
C GLU A 165 -10.20 -15.27 -13.70
N ASP A 166 -9.53 -16.39 -13.47
CA ASP A 166 -8.15 -16.62 -13.91
C ASP A 166 -8.15 -16.93 -15.42
N VAL A 167 -7.78 -15.96 -16.25
CA VAL A 167 -7.73 -16.11 -17.71
C VAL A 167 -6.32 -16.42 -18.15
N SER A 168 -6.12 -17.51 -18.91
CA SER A 168 -4.82 -17.83 -19.48
C SER A 168 -4.36 -16.77 -20.49
N HIS A 169 -3.04 -16.64 -20.69
CA HIS A 169 -2.50 -15.68 -21.66
C HIS A 169 -3.04 -15.89 -23.08
N GLU A 170 -3.17 -17.14 -23.50
CA GLU A 170 -3.72 -17.51 -24.81
C GLU A 170 -5.18 -17.07 -24.96
N GLU A 171 -6.02 -17.39 -23.97
CA GLU A 171 -7.43 -16.99 -23.97
C GLU A 171 -7.59 -15.49 -23.88
N MET A 172 -6.75 -14.79 -23.12
CA MET A 172 -6.74 -13.34 -23.04
C MET A 172 -6.47 -12.69 -24.40
N GLN A 173 -5.47 -13.19 -25.15
CA GLN A 173 -5.18 -12.71 -26.51
C GLN A 173 -6.36 -12.93 -27.47
N LYS A 174 -6.99 -14.10 -27.39
CA LYS A 174 -8.17 -14.44 -28.21
C LYS A 174 -9.35 -13.51 -27.91
N ARG A 175 -9.65 -13.29 -26.61
CA ARG A 175 -10.72 -12.39 -26.17
C ARG A 175 -10.44 -10.94 -26.58
N ALA A 176 -9.18 -10.49 -26.46
CA ALA A 176 -8.76 -9.14 -26.89
C ALA A 176 -8.97 -8.94 -28.39
N ALA A 177 -8.58 -9.92 -29.23
CA ALA A 177 -8.79 -9.87 -30.68
C ALA A 177 -10.28 -9.79 -31.05
N ALA A 178 -11.13 -10.53 -30.34
CA ALA A 178 -12.59 -10.51 -30.54
C ALA A 178 -13.20 -9.15 -30.13
N ALA A 179 -12.72 -8.54 -29.04
CA ALA A 179 -13.17 -7.24 -28.58
C ALA A 179 -12.70 -6.07 -29.48
N GLY A 180 -11.46 -6.12 -30.00
CA GLY A 180 -10.90 -5.10 -30.89
C GLY A 180 -11.50 -5.06 -32.30
N GLY A 181 -12.20 -6.10 -32.72
CA GLY A 181 -12.92 -6.15 -33.99
C GLY A 181 -14.27 -5.46 -34.01
N GLN A 182 -14.69 -4.83 -32.89
CA GLN A 182 -15.98 -4.14 -32.74
C GLN A 182 -15.85 -2.61 -32.61
N SER A 183 -14.68 -2.04 -32.96
CA SER A 183 -14.42 -0.59 -32.89
C SER A 183 -14.62 0.09 -34.24
#